data_f4a5ee34bac7701b002b43c17fe6ef76
#
_entry.id   f4a5ee34bac7701b002b43c17fe6ef76
#
_cell.length_a   1.000
_cell.length_b   1.000
_cell.length_c   1.000
_cell.angle_alpha   90.00
_cell.angle_beta   90.00
_cell.angle_gamma   90.00
#
_symmetry.space_group_name_H-M   'P 1'
#
loop_
_entity.id
_entity.type
_entity.pdbx_description
1 polymer ?
#
loop_
_entity_poly.entity_id
_entity_poly.type
_entity_poly.pdbx_seq_one_letter_code
_entity_poly.pdbx_strand_id
1 'polypeptide(L)'
;KDARMKHVERMTRLMGTVATQIIYKEINGMPYFDYRPVYYFNVHLKDPFTPSAIMYPLLMQPDDISYTEKCEWAYWDESIYAHYDEDGNIIEEYEHGYGVLPFLFTHREEQIDEFFVDGANDIVDCNEQVNIAMTEMQLGLRFQMFGQPFMTGVDSDKRIERAGSDQIIDLPEGAQFGIVSPAGNIESVIENIKFQVDLVAQNNHLYVQFAQDGGETPSGIALKIKDLE
;
A
#
# COMPACT_ATOMS: atom_id res chain seq x y z
N LYS A 1 -7.63 5.89 -23.55
CA LYS A 1 -8.62 5.00 -22.92
C LYS A 1 -7.95 3.77 -22.27
N ASP A 2 -7.11 3.05 -22.99
CA ASP A 2 -6.47 1.82 -22.48
C ASP A 2 -5.65 2.00 -21.18
N ALA A 3 -4.92 3.09 -21.05
CA ALA A 3 -4.12 3.35 -19.86
C ALA A 3 -4.99 3.54 -18.59
N ARG A 4 -6.13 4.23 -18.72
CA ARG A 4 -7.07 4.41 -17.61
C ARG A 4 -7.76 3.10 -17.24
N MET A 5 -8.17 2.30 -18.23
CA MET A 5 -8.77 0.99 -17.95
C MET A 5 -7.80 0.03 -17.29
N LYS A 6 -6.52 0.02 -17.71
CA LYS A 6 -5.47 -0.73 -17.02
C LYS A 6 -5.26 -0.26 -15.58
N HIS A 7 -5.41 1.04 -15.35
CA HIS A 7 -5.33 1.58 -13.98
C HIS A 7 -6.53 1.12 -13.15
N VAL A 8 -7.76 1.19 -13.68
CA VAL A 8 -8.96 0.66 -13.00
C VAL A 8 -8.77 -0.82 -12.67
N GLU A 9 -8.31 -1.64 -13.61
CA GLU A 9 -8.05 -3.07 -13.38
C GLU A 9 -7.04 -3.30 -12.23
N ARG A 10 -5.92 -2.57 -12.21
CA ARG A 10 -4.93 -2.66 -11.13
C ARG A 10 -5.53 -2.26 -9.78
N MET A 11 -6.31 -1.19 -9.76
CA MET A 11 -6.96 -0.73 -8.53
C MET A 11 -8.05 -1.69 -8.07
N THR A 12 -8.78 -2.31 -9.01
CA THR A 12 -9.77 -3.36 -8.67
C THR A 12 -9.10 -4.56 -7.99
N ARG A 13 -7.95 -4.99 -8.50
CA ARG A 13 -7.17 -6.07 -7.87
C ARG A 13 -6.68 -5.71 -6.46
N LEU A 14 -6.32 -4.45 -6.26
CA LEU A 14 -5.83 -3.96 -4.95
C LEU A 14 -6.98 -3.74 -3.96
N MET A 15 -8.04 -3.05 -4.40
CA MET A 15 -9.12 -2.59 -3.52
C MET A 15 -10.29 -3.59 -3.40
N GLY A 16 -10.31 -4.64 -4.26
CA GLY A 16 -11.38 -5.62 -4.34
C GLY A 16 -12.56 -5.15 -5.18
N THR A 17 -13.10 -3.97 -4.90
CA THR A 17 -14.22 -3.37 -5.64
C THR A 17 -13.90 -1.91 -5.95
N VAL A 18 -14.12 -1.51 -7.21
CA VAL A 18 -13.92 -0.12 -7.69
C VAL A 18 -15.15 0.33 -8.45
N ALA A 19 -15.63 1.53 -8.17
CA ALA A 19 -16.65 2.19 -8.96
C ALA A 19 -16.00 3.06 -10.04
N THR A 20 -16.58 3.06 -11.23
CA THR A 20 -16.14 3.92 -12.34
C THR A 20 -17.32 4.74 -12.82
N GLN A 21 -17.29 6.05 -12.57
CA GLN A 21 -18.28 6.98 -13.06
C GLN A 21 -18.15 7.14 -14.59
N ILE A 22 -19.26 7.02 -15.29
CA ILE A 22 -19.35 7.27 -16.73
C ILE A 22 -19.90 8.69 -16.91
N ILE A 23 -19.09 9.57 -17.51
CA ILE A 23 -19.44 10.97 -17.69
C ILE A 23 -19.67 11.21 -19.18
N TYR A 24 -20.88 11.59 -19.53
CA TYR A 24 -21.19 12.04 -20.90
C TYR A 24 -20.74 13.50 -21.09
N LYS A 25 -20.05 13.76 -22.17
CA LYS A 25 -19.65 15.11 -22.62
C LYS A 25 -19.93 15.25 -24.10
N GLU A 26 -20.26 16.44 -24.52
CA GLU A 26 -20.32 16.80 -25.93
C GLU A 26 -19.14 17.71 -26.29
N ILE A 27 -18.34 17.29 -27.25
CA ILE A 27 -17.18 18.04 -27.72
C ILE A 27 -17.36 18.27 -29.23
N ASN A 28 -17.52 19.52 -29.64
CA ASN A 28 -17.73 19.90 -31.06
C ASN A 28 -18.92 19.17 -31.72
N GLY A 29 -20.02 18.99 -30.99
CA GLY A 29 -21.22 18.29 -31.50
C GLY A 29 -21.08 16.76 -31.58
N MET A 30 -19.97 16.19 -31.05
CA MET A 30 -19.79 14.74 -30.99
C MET A 30 -19.88 14.24 -29.55
N PRO A 31 -20.63 13.14 -29.34
CA PRO A 31 -20.70 12.51 -28.01
C PRO A 31 -19.36 11.94 -27.60
N TYR A 32 -18.95 12.25 -26.39
CA TYR A 32 -17.72 11.75 -25.78
C TYR A 32 -18.02 11.19 -24.39
N PHE A 33 -17.54 9.97 -24.12
CA PHE A 33 -17.63 9.38 -22.80
C PHE A 33 -16.26 9.46 -22.10
N ASP A 34 -16.25 10.03 -20.93
CA ASP A 34 -15.11 10.06 -20.02
C ASP A 34 -15.35 9.09 -18.85
N TYR A 35 -14.26 8.68 -18.19
CA TYR A 35 -14.30 7.72 -17.09
C TYR A 35 -13.55 8.29 -15.90
N ARG A 36 -14.21 8.29 -14.73
CA ARG A 36 -13.63 8.71 -13.47
C ARG A 36 -13.69 7.55 -12.49
N PRO A 37 -12.56 6.92 -12.10
CA PRO A 37 -12.55 5.89 -11.08
C PRO A 37 -12.78 6.51 -9.70
N VAL A 38 -13.52 5.81 -8.86
CA VAL A 38 -13.82 6.13 -7.47
C VAL A 38 -13.45 4.92 -6.64
N TYR A 39 -12.55 5.10 -5.67
CA TYR A 39 -11.97 4.01 -4.89
C TYR A 39 -12.58 3.87 -3.50
N TYR A 40 -12.99 4.99 -2.91
CA TYR A 40 -13.62 5.04 -1.59
C TYR A 40 -15.06 5.48 -1.76
N PHE A 41 -15.98 4.58 -1.48
CA PHE A 41 -17.40 4.85 -1.65
C PHE A 41 -18.24 3.89 -0.82
N ASN A 42 -19.47 4.32 -0.54
CA ASN A 42 -20.54 3.47 -0.02
C ASN A 42 -21.65 3.36 -1.05
N VAL A 43 -22.37 2.26 -1.02
CA VAL A 43 -23.51 2.01 -1.89
C VAL A 43 -24.77 1.74 -1.07
N HIS A 44 -25.90 2.21 -1.58
CA HIS A 44 -27.21 1.76 -1.13
C HIS A 44 -27.68 0.66 -2.07
N LEU A 45 -28.01 -0.50 -1.55
CA LEU A 45 -28.38 -1.68 -2.32
C LEU A 45 -29.90 -1.88 -2.31
N LYS A 46 -30.48 -2.19 -3.47
CA LYS A 46 -31.88 -2.69 -3.59
C LYS A 46 -31.98 -4.16 -3.18
N ASP A 47 -30.98 -4.92 -3.55
CA ASP A 47 -30.75 -6.32 -3.21
C ASP A 47 -29.24 -6.52 -2.97
N PRO A 48 -28.73 -7.70 -2.52
CA PRO A 48 -27.32 -7.89 -2.18
C PRO A 48 -26.29 -7.49 -3.26
N PHE A 49 -26.72 -7.42 -4.53
CA PHE A 49 -25.81 -7.19 -5.66
C PHE A 49 -26.16 -5.99 -6.52
N THR A 50 -27.34 -5.37 -6.34
CA THR A 50 -27.81 -4.28 -7.20
C THR A 50 -27.76 -2.93 -6.50
N PRO A 51 -26.77 -2.09 -6.81
CA PRO A 51 -26.67 -0.76 -6.24
C PRO A 51 -27.76 0.17 -6.80
N SER A 52 -28.40 0.94 -5.93
CA SER A 52 -29.39 1.96 -6.26
C SER A 52 -28.86 3.37 -6.12
N ALA A 53 -27.87 3.56 -5.25
CA ALA A 53 -27.19 4.83 -5.07
C ALA A 53 -25.74 4.61 -4.63
N ILE A 54 -24.92 5.61 -4.87
CA ILE A 54 -23.53 5.65 -4.45
C ILE A 54 -23.24 6.97 -3.74
N MET A 55 -22.44 6.91 -2.69
CA MET A 55 -21.94 8.09 -1.98
C MET A 55 -20.41 7.98 -1.84
N TYR A 56 -19.70 9.03 -2.19
CA TYR A 56 -18.24 9.05 -2.10
C TYR A 56 -17.70 10.42 -1.70
N PRO A 57 -16.53 10.48 -1.03
CA PRO A 57 -15.91 11.72 -0.65
C PRO A 57 -15.38 12.46 -1.88
N LEU A 58 -15.64 13.76 -1.95
CA LEU A 58 -14.97 14.68 -2.85
C LEU A 58 -13.63 15.04 -2.23
N LEU A 59 -12.61 14.25 -2.51
CA LEU A 59 -11.27 14.48 -2.00
C LEU A 59 -10.79 15.86 -2.45
N MET A 60 -10.60 16.74 -1.50
CA MET A 60 -9.79 17.92 -1.68
C MET A 60 -8.34 17.51 -2.00
N GLN A 61 -7.56 18.41 -2.49
CA GLN A 61 -6.26 18.14 -3.12
C GLN A 61 -5.34 17.22 -2.29
N PRO A 62 -4.46 16.41 -2.94
CA PRO A 62 -3.59 15.43 -2.27
C PRO A 62 -2.62 16.00 -1.24
N ASP A 63 -2.44 17.32 -1.22
CA ASP A 63 -1.53 18.03 -0.32
C ASP A 63 -2.15 18.37 1.05
N ASP A 64 -3.44 18.17 1.22
CA ASP A 64 -4.11 18.41 2.49
C ASP A 64 -4.06 17.15 3.37
N ILE A 65 -3.07 17.09 4.25
CA ILE A 65 -2.81 15.97 5.16
C ILE A 65 -3.86 15.87 6.29
N SER A 66 -4.73 16.84 6.44
CA SER A 66 -5.83 16.81 7.42
C SER A 66 -7.02 15.98 6.93
N TYR A 67 -6.78 14.76 6.62
CA TYR A 67 -7.74 13.79 6.05
C TYR A 67 -8.98 13.47 6.89
N THR A 68 -9.10 13.96 8.09
CA THR A 68 -10.06 13.40 9.03
C THR A 68 -11.23 14.30 9.41
N GLU A 69 -11.19 15.58 9.11
CA GLU A 69 -12.17 16.47 9.74
C GLU A 69 -13.13 17.20 8.80
N LYS A 70 -12.81 17.29 7.48
CA LYS A 70 -13.61 18.12 6.59
C LYS A 70 -13.69 17.56 5.17
N CYS A 71 -14.62 16.66 4.92
CA CYS A 71 -14.83 16.06 3.62
C CYS A 71 -16.23 16.37 3.09
N GLU A 72 -16.30 16.97 1.92
CA GLU A 72 -17.53 17.08 1.15
C GLU A 72 -17.86 15.76 0.48
N TRP A 73 -19.16 15.50 0.26
CA TRP A 73 -19.62 14.22 -0.25
C TRP A 73 -20.47 14.39 -1.50
N ALA A 74 -20.24 13.52 -2.48
CA ALA A 74 -21.10 13.38 -3.64
C ALA A 74 -22.03 12.19 -3.47
N TYR A 75 -23.29 12.39 -3.71
CA TYR A 75 -24.34 11.36 -3.76
C TYR A 75 -24.91 11.30 -5.16
N TRP A 76 -25.12 10.09 -5.65
CA TRP A 76 -25.76 9.81 -6.93
C TRP A 76 -26.75 8.67 -6.76
N ASP A 77 -27.93 8.82 -7.35
CA ASP A 77 -28.86 7.73 -7.56
C ASP A 77 -29.24 7.61 -9.03
N GLU A 78 -30.39 7.03 -9.38
CA GLU A 78 -30.86 6.87 -10.76
C GLU A 78 -31.31 8.19 -11.40
N SER A 79 -31.61 9.22 -10.61
CA SER A 79 -32.20 10.49 -11.06
C SER A 79 -31.49 11.72 -10.56
N ILE A 80 -30.97 11.69 -9.33
CA ILE A 80 -30.49 12.86 -8.61
C ILE A 80 -28.99 12.77 -8.36
N TYR A 81 -28.32 13.92 -8.51
CA TYR A 81 -27.02 14.22 -7.92
C TYR A 81 -27.22 15.19 -6.77
N ALA A 82 -26.57 14.94 -5.64
CA ALA A 82 -26.50 15.85 -4.52
C ALA A 82 -25.07 15.98 -4.01
N HIS A 83 -24.70 17.20 -3.67
CA HIS A 83 -23.43 17.55 -3.07
C HIS A 83 -23.67 18.01 -1.64
N TYR A 84 -23.03 17.35 -0.70
CA TYR A 84 -23.14 17.61 0.73
C TYR A 84 -21.87 18.26 1.26
N ASP A 85 -22.05 19.18 2.22
CA ASP A 85 -20.94 19.70 3.01
C ASP A 85 -20.49 18.70 4.09
N GLU A 86 -19.53 19.13 4.90
CA GLU A 86 -18.96 18.37 6.02
C GLU A 86 -20.00 18.02 7.10
N ASP A 87 -21.00 18.88 7.28
CA ASP A 87 -22.05 18.76 8.29
C ASP A 87 -23.28 17.97 7.77
N GLY A 88 -23.25 17.57 6.50
CA GLY A 88 -24.32 16.82 5.84
C GLY A 88 -25.45 17.71 5.30
N ASN A 89 -25.25 19.02 5.16
CA ASN A 89 -26.20 19.90 4.49
C ASN A 89 -25.98 19.84 2.97
N ILE A 90 -27.07 19.99 2.23
CA ILE A 90 -27.02 20.00 0.77
C ILE A 90 -26.47 21.36 0.30
N ILE A 91 -25.36 21.35 -0.43
CA ILE A 91 -24.79 22.52 -1.10
C ILE A 91 -25.43 22.68 -2.48
N GLU A 92 -25.58 21.59 -3.21
CA GLU A 92 -26.11 21.55 -4.56
C GLU A 92 -26.93 20.27 -4.78
N GLU A 93 -28.04 20.37 -5.47
CA GLU A 93 -28.86 19.22 -5.88
C GLU A 93 -29.48 19.50 -7.25
N TYR A 94 -29.41 18.50 -8.14
CA TYR A 94 -30.09 18.57 -9.44
C TYR A 94 -30.39 17.18 -10.03
N GLU A 95 -31.38 17.16 -10.91
CA GLU A 95 -31.67 15.97 -11.73
C GLU A 95 -30.67 15.85 -12.87
N HIS A 96 -29.97 14.73 -12.96
CA HIS A 96 -28.92 14.53 -13.97
C HIS A 96 -29.44 13.94 -15.30
N GLY A 97 -30.69 13.49 -15.35
CA GLY A 97 -31.36 13.06 -16.60
C GLY A 97 -30.86 11.76 -17.23
N TYR A 98 -29.97 11.00 -16.61
CA TYR A 98 -29.49 9.72 -17.14
C TYR A 98 -30.54 8.58 -17.04
N GLY A 99 -31.42 8.64 -16.03
CA GLY A 99 -32.44 7.62 -15.75
C GLY A 99 -31.87 6.28 -15.27
N VAL A 100 -30.56 6.23 -15.03
CA VAL A 100 -29.82 5.09 -14.47
C VAL A 100 -28.67 5.62 -13.62
N LEU A 101 -28.21 4.82 -12.67
CA LEU A 101 -27.01 5.13 -11.90
C LEU A 101 -25.78 5.14 -12.86
N PRO A 102 -25.09 6.29 -13.08
CA PRO A 102 -24.04 6.40 -14.08
C PRO A 102 -22.68 5.83 -13.61
N PHE A 103 -22.71 4.68 -12.96
CA PHE A 103 -21.52 4.02 -12.42
C PHE A 103 -21.46 2.57 -12.87
N LEU A 104 -20.25 2.14 -13.22
CA LEU A 104 -19.91 0.75 -13.45
C LEU A 104 -19.09 0.26 -12.24
N PHE A 105 -19.51 -0.82 -11.64
CA PHE A 105 -18.79 -1.47 -10.54
C PHE A 105 -17.99 -2.64 -11.10
N THR A 106 -16.72 -2.69 -10.75
CA THR A 106 -15.80 -3.77 -11.12
C THR A 106 -15.31 -4.45 -9.86
N HIS A 107 -15.37 -5.77 -9.85
CA HIS A 107 -14.99 -6.61 -8.71
C HIS A 107 -13.79 -7.47 -9.11
N ARG A 108 -12.92 -7.75 -8.15
CA ARG A 108 -11.74 -8.61 -8.32
C ARG A 108 -12.14 -10.05 -8.62
N GLU A 109 -13.19 -10.49 -7.95
CA GLU A 109 -13.72 -11.87 -8.00
C GLU A 109 -15.24 -11.82 -8.09
N GLU A 110 -15.85 -12.95 -8.34
CA GLU A 110 -17.31 -13.08 -8.35
C GLU A 110 -17.89 -12.81 -6.97
N GLN A 111 -18.93 -11.99 -6.92
CA GLN A 111 -19.67 -11.68 -5.69
C GLN A 111 -20.44 -12.93 -5.24
N ILE A 112 -20.25 -13.38 -4.00
CA ILE A 112 -20.94 -14.57 -3.47
C ILE A 112 -22.02 -14.14 -2.48
N ASP A 113 -21.64 -13.44 -1.41
CA ASP A 113 -22.55 -13.10 -0.30
C ASP A 113 -22.74 -11.60 -0.12
N GLU A 114 -21.76 -10.80 -0.54
CA GLU A 114 -21.72 -9.35 -0.31
C GLU A 114 -21.44 -8.59 -1.59
N PHE A 115 -21.83 -7.30 -1.61
CA PHE A 115 -21.53 -6.41 -2.73
C PHE A 115 -20.02 -6.12 -2.86
N PHE A 116 -19.35 -5.83 -1.75
CA PHE A 116 -17.93 -5.57 -1.73
C PHE A 116 -17.13 -6.87 -1.67
N VAL A 117 -16.15 -6.97 -2.55
CA VAL A 117 -15.19 -8.07 -2.56
C VAL A 117 -13.91 -7.58 -1.89
N ASP A 118 -13.30 -8.44 -1.09
CA ASP A 118 -12.04 -8.14 -0.40
C ASP A 118 -10.90 -7.80 -1.37
N GLY A 119 -10.13 -6.80 -1.02
CA GLY A 119 -8.93 -6.42 -1.74
C GLY A 119 -7.73 -7.30 -1.42
N ALA A 120 -6.58 -6.91 -1.94
CA ALA A 120 -5.29 -7.57 -1.67
C ALA A 120 -4.67 -7.06 -0.36
N ASN A 121 -5.40 -7.18 0.75
CA ASN A 121 -4.95 -6.72 2.08
C ASN A 121 -3.65 -7.41 2.50
N ASP A 122 -3.50 -8.69 2.19
CA ASP A 122 -2.30 -9.49 2.43
C ASP A 122 -1.04 -8.91 1.75
N ILE A 123 -1.17 -8.33 0.55
CA ILE A 123 -0.06 -7.64 -0.13
C ILE A 123 0.31 -6.35 0.62
N VAL A 124 -0.69 -5.59 1.08
CA VAL A 124 -0.47 -4.35 1.82
C VAL A 124 0.22 -4.65 3.16
N ASP A 125 -0.31 -5.61 3.91
CA ASP A 125 0.23 -6.03 5.20
C ASP A 125 1.67 -6.59 5.06
N CYS A 126 1.91 -7.40 4.03
CA CYS A 126 3.25 -7.91 3.73
C CYS A 126 4.22 -6.78 3.40
N ASN A 127 3.81 -5.80 2.60
CA ASN A 127 4.65 -4.65 2.28
C ASN A 127 5.02 -3.83 3.53
N GLU A 128 4.08 -3.64 4.45
CA GLU A 128 4.34 -2.96 5.72
C GLU A 128 5.34 -3.76 6.58
N GLN A 129 5.13 -5.06 6.74
CA GLN A 129 6.04 -5.93 7.50
C GLN A 129 7.44 -5.98 6.90
N VAL A 130 7.57 -6.05 5.59
CA VAL A 130 8.86 -6.01 4.89
C VAL A 130 9.57 -4.68 5.13
N ASN A 131 8.87 -3.54 5.06
CA ASN A 131 9.45 -2.24 5.33
C ASN A 131 9.94 -2.10 6.77
N ILE A 132 9.20 -2.62 7.74
CA ILE A 132 9.61 -2.67 9.15
C ILE A 132 10.86 -3.53 9.29
N ALA A 133 10.84 -4.76 8.77
CA ALA A 133 11.96 -5.70 8.85
C ALA A 133 13.23 -5.15 8.19
N MET A 134 13.12 -4.48 7.06
CA MET A 134 14.25 -3.80 6.39
C MET A 134 14.80 -2.65 7.24
N THR A 135 13.94 -1.89 7.90
CA THR A 135 14.36 -0.80 8.79
C THR A 135 15.12 -1.34 10.00
N GLU A 136 14.58 -2.38 10.63
CA GLU A 136 15.22 -3.06 11.77
C GLU A 136 16.56 -3.69 11.37
N MET A 137 16.61 -4.31 10.20
CA MET A 137 17.86 -4.85 9.63
C MET A 137 18.91 -3.76 9.45
N GLN A 138 18.55 -2.58 8.90
CA GLN A 138 19.47 -1.46 8.74
C GLN A 138 19.98 -0.95 10.08
N LEU A 139 19.13 -0.88 11.12
CA LEU A 139 19.54 -0.52 12.48
C LEU A 139 20.50 -1.58 13.05
N GLY A 140 20.17 -2.85 12.89
CA GLY A 140 21.02 -3.97 13.31
C GLY A 140 22.39 -3.94 12.66
N LEU A 141 22.45 -3.72 11.33
CA LEU A 141 23.70 -3.54 10.59
C LEU A 141 24.52 -2.38 11.14
N ARG A 142 23.90 -1.25 11.44
CA ARG A 142 24.57 -0.09 12.02
C ARG A 142 25.20 -0.43 13.37
N PHE A 143 24.48 -1.13 14.24
CA PHE A 143 25.03 -1.56 15.53
C PHE A 143 26.15 -2.60 15.38
N GLN A 144 26.07 -3.51 14.42
CA GLN A 144 27.13 -4.46 14.12
C GLN A 144 28.39 -3.79 13.60
N MET A 145 28.26 -2.80 12.72
CA MET A 145 29.39 -2.08 12.13
C MET A 145 30.14 -1.23 13.15
N PHE A 146 29.44 -0.61 14.07
CA PHE A 146 30.06 0.29 15.04
C PHE A 146 30.37 -0.38 16.37
N GLY A 147 29.74 -1.52 16.68
CA GLY A 147 29.87 -2.21 17.96
C GLY A 147 29.56 -1.33 19.17
N GLN A 148 29.39 -1.91 20.32
CA GLN A 148 29.26 -1.16 21.57
C GLN A 148 30.58 -1.20 22.32
N PRO A 149 31.32 -0.09 22.47
CA PRO A 149 32.54 -0.07 23.24
C PRO A 149 32.22 -0.22 24.74
N PHE A 150 33.02 -1.01 25.42
CA PHE A 150 32.94 -1.18 26.88
C PHE A 150 34.34 -1.13 27.50
N MET A 151 34.41 -0.72 28.75
CA MET A 151 35.62 -0.70 29.52
C MET A 151 35.39 -1.36 30.86
N THR A 152 36.35 -2.14 31.33
CA THR A 152 36.36 -2.75 32.68
C THR A 152 37.62 -2.39 33.41
N GLY A 153 37.58 -2.35 34.73
CA GLY A 153 38.75 -2.08 35.58
C GLY A 153 39.12 -0.60 35.66
N VAL A 154 38.20 0.32 35.34
CA VAL A 154 38.44 1.77 35.40
C VAL A 154 37.65 2.39 36.53
N ASP A 155 38.32 3.17 37.41
CA ASP A 155 37.65 3.97 38.43
C ASP A 155 36.75 5.04 37.78
N SER A 156 35.64 5.39 38.47
CA SER A 156 34.63 6.33 37.98
C SER A 156 35.20 7.69 37.55
N ASP A 157 36.27 8.12 38.18
CA ASP A 157 36.89 9.43 37.94
C ASP A 157 37.83 9.46 36.71
N LYS A 158 38.10 8.29 36.11
CA LYS A 158 39.00 8.12 34.95
C LYS A 158 38.29 7.61 33.71
N ARG A 159 36.97 7.77 33.65
CA ARG A 159 36.20 7.36 32.49
C ARG A 159 36.55 8.15 31.25
N ILE A 160 36.77 7.47 30.14
CA ILE A 160 36.91 8.09 28.83
C ILE A 160 35.50 8.45 28.35
N GLU A 161 35.21 9.75 28.28
CA GLU A 161 33.89 10.24 27.86
C GLU A 161 33.66 10.15 26.34
N ARG A 162 34.72 10.07 25.53
CA ARG A 162 34.66 9.97 24.08
C ARG A 162 35.74 9.05 23.54
N ALA A 163 35.32 8.08 22.73
CA ALA A 163 36.21 7.26 21.92
C ALA A 163 35.89 7.50 20.44
N GLY A 164 36.86 7.96 19.65
CA GLY A 164 36.73 8.15 18.21
C GLY A 164 37.78 7.34 17.47
N SER A 165 37.57 7.09 16.18
CA SER A 165 38.52 6.36 15.34
C SER A 165 39.88 7.04 15.15
N ASP A 166 39.98 8.31 15.53
CA ASP A 166 41.13 9.19 15.43
C ASP A 166 41.84 9.44 16.79
N GLN A 167 41.36 8.80 17.85
CA GLN A 167 41.88 8.97 19.22
C GLN A 167 42.61 7.74 19.67
N ILE A 168 43.83 7.94 20.24
CA ILE A 168 44.54 6.89 20.95
C ILE A 168 43.94 6.77 22.34
N ILE A 169 43.48 5.58 22.68
CA ILE A 169 42.93 5.27 24.00
C ILE A 169 44.08 4.81 24.89
N ASP A 170 44.44 5.64 25.88
CA ASP A 170 45.39 5.26 26.90
C ASP A 170 44.64 4.70 28.11
N LEU A 171 44.93 3.45 28.44
CA LEU A 171 44.23 2.72 29.51
C LEU A 171 45.10 2.65 30.76
N PRO A 172 44.52 2.82 31.98
CA PRO A 172 45.20 2.56 33.21
C PRO A 172 45.66 1.09 33.34
N GLU A 173 46.68 0.86 34.16
CA GLU A 173 47.16 -0.51 34.42
C GLU A 173 46.04 -1.42 34.95
N GLY A 174 45.79 -2.56 34.29
CA GLY A 174 44.73 -3.49 34.62
C GLY A 174 43.36 -3.20 34.00
N ALA A 175 43.19 -2.07 33.28
CA ALA A 175 41.96 -1.81 32.56
C ALA A 175 41.91 -2.56 31.22
N GLN A 176 40.70 -2.96 30.80
CA GLN A 176 40.46 -3.58 29.53
C GLN A 176 39.42 -2.79 28.73
N PHE A 177 39.71 -2.60 27.46
CA PHE A 177 38.78 -2.03 26.48
C PHE A 177 38.36 -3.14 25.51
N GLY A 178 37.06 -3.20 25.22
CA GLY A 178 36.52 -4.13 24.25
C GLY A 178 35.38 -3.53 23.44
N ILE A 179 35.06 -4.16 22.36
CA ILE A 179 33.90 -3.81 21.54
C ILE A 179 33.02 -5.05 21.45
N VAL A 180 31.77 -4.93 21.87
CA VAL A 180 30.76 -5.98 21.67
C VAL A 180 29.98 -5.64 20.40
N SER A 181 30.06 -6.52 19.43
CA SER A 181 29.18 -6.49 18.26
C SER A 181 28.07 -7.50 18.48
N PRO A 182 26.79 -7.09 18.41
CA PRO A 182 25.70 -8.05 18.44
C PRO A 182 25.83 -9.02 17.28
N ALA A 183 25.84 -10.32 17.59
CA ALA A 183 25.88 -11.38 16.56
C ALA A 183 24.48 -11.59 15.97
N GLY A 184 23.97 -10.62 15.23
CA GLY A 184 22.71 -10.77 14.49
C GLY A 184 22.90 -11.57 13.21
N ASN A 185 22.03 -12.51 12.94
CA ASN A 185 22.04 -13.25 11.70
C ASN A 185 21.22 -12.50 10.62
N ILE A 186 21.88 -11.61 9.89
CA ILE A 186 21.26 -10.80 8.85
C ILE A 186 20.75 -11.68 7.68
N GLU A 187 21.43 -12.79 7.39
CA GLU A 187 21.01 -13.73 6.35
C GLU A 187 19.63 -14.30 6.67
N SER A 188 19.38 -14.73 7.90
CA SER A 188 18.06 -15.26 8.25
C SER A 188 16.95 -14.20 8.21
N VAL A 189 17.24 -12.91 8.43
CA VAL A 189 16.26 -11.83 8.24
C VAL A 189 15.93 -11.69 6.76
N ILE A 190 16.93 -11.71 5.89
CA ILE A 190 16.74 -11.64 4.43
C ILE A 190 15.94 -12.85 3.91
N GLU A 191 16.27 -14.06 4.40
CA GLU A 191 15.55 -15.28 4.04
C GLU A 191 14.08 -15.23 4.51
N ASN A 192 13.83 -14.71 5.71
CA ASN A 192 12.46 -14.52 6.21
C ASN A 192 11.68 -13.51 5.37
N ILE A 193 12.27 -12.38 4.98
CA ILE A 193 11.64 -11.41 4.07
C ILE A 193 11.31 -12.06 2.73
N LYS A 194 12.24 -12.80 2.13
CA LYS A 194 12.02 -13.52 0.88
C LYS A 194 10.88 -14.52 1.00
N PHE A 195 10.85 -15.28 2.09
CA PHE A 195 9.80 -16.26 2.35
C PHE A 195 8.42 -15.62 2.47
N GLN A 196 8.30 -14.50 3.20
CA GLN A 196 7.03 -13.76 3.33
C GLN A 196 6.53 -13.24 1.99
N VAL A 197 7.41 -12.61 1.20
CA VAL A 197 7.07 -12.09 -0.14
C VAL A 197 6.64 -13.22 -1.08
N ASP A 198 7.34 -14.36 -1.03
CA ASP A 198 7.03 -15.52 -1.88
C ASP A 198 5.68 -16.15 -1.51
N LEU A 199 5.40 -16.27 -0.21
CA LEU A 199 4.12 -16.78 0.29
C LEU A 199 2.94 -15.91 -0.18
N VAL A 200 3.05 -14.59 -0.04
CA VAL A 200 1.98 -13.67 -0.47
C VAL A 200 1.86 -13.65 -2.01
N ALA A 201 2.98 -13.76 -2.72
CA ALA A 201 2.96 -13.86 -4.18
C ALA A 201 2.20 -15.12 -4.63
N GLN A 202 2.48 -16.27 -4.01
CA GLN A 202 1.79 -17.53 -4.31
C GLN A 202 0.27 -17.44 -4.05
N ASN A 203 -0.14 -16.85 -2.93
CA ASN A 203 -1.56 -16.64 -2.61
C ASN A 203 -2.29 -15.78 -3.64
N ASN A 204 -1.57 -14.84 -4.26
CA ASN A 204 -2.11 -13.96 -5.30
C ASN A 204 -1.81 -14.43 -6.73
N HIS A 205 -1.39 -15.69 -6.92
CA HIS A 205 -1.01 -16.26 -8.22
C HIS A 205 0.05 -15.43 -8.95
N LEU A 206 0.96 -14.81 -8.19
CA LEU A 206 2.09 -14.05 -8.70
C LEU A 206 3.37 -14.84 -8.54
N TYR A 207 4.31 -14.63 -9.45
CA TYR A 207 5.67 -15.17 -9.36
C TYR A 207 6.67 -14.06 -9.12
N VAL A 208 7.43 -14.13 -8.03
CA VAL A 208 8.49 -13.19 -7.71
C VAL A 208 9.84 -13.87 -7.90
N GLN A 209 10.71 -13.27 -8.71
CA GLN A 209 12.08 -13.72 -8.89
C GLN A 209 13.04 -12.78 -8.18
N PHE A 210 13.78 -13.29 -7.20
CA PHE A 210 14.84 -12.54 -6.55
C PHE A 210 16.12 -12.61 -7.39
N ALA A 211 16.72 -11.46 -7.70
CA ALA A 211 17.85 -11.33 -8.63
C ALA A 211 19.16 -12.07 -8.20
N GLN A 212 19.20 -12.60 -6.98
CA GLN A 212 20.37 -13.30 -6.44
C GLN A 212 20.33 -14.84 -6.57
N ASP A 213 19.20 -15.41 -6.93
CA ASP A 213 19.17 -16.82 -7.25
C ASP A 213 19.84 -16.99 -8.63
N GLY A 214 21.14 -17.28 -8.62
CA GLY A 214 21.97 -17.46 -9.82
C GLY A 214 21.52 -18.62 -10.74
N GLY A 215 20.23 -18.90 -10.75
CA GLY A 215 19.54 -19.74 -11.70
C GLY A 215 19.34 -19.02 -13.04
N GLU A 216 19.45 -19.77 -14.11
CA GLU A 216 19.12 -19.30 -15.44
C GLU A 216 17.74 -18.68 -15.43
N THR A 217 17.61 -17.46 -15.97
CA THR A 217 16.30 -16.78 -16.13
C THR A 217 15.36 -17.73 -16.87
N PRO A 218 14.22 -18.14 -16.29
CA PRO A 218 13.31 -19.06 -16.96
C PRO A 218 12.90 -18.46 -18.31
N SER A 219 12.91 -19.27 -19.35
CA SER A 219 12.45 -18.81 -20.66
C SER A 219 10.99 -18.36 -20.55
N GLY A 220 10.55 -17.40 -21.39
CA GLY A 220 9.17 -16.93 -21.39
C GLY A 220 8.11 -18.05 -21.56
N ILE A 221 8.52 -19.22 -22.05
CA ILE A 221 7.69 -20.43 -22.12
C ILE A 221 7.58 -21.10 -20.76
N ALA A 222 8.66 -21.17 -19.98
CA ALA A 222 8.65 -21.74 -18.63
C ALA A 222 7.83 -20.89 -17.64
N LEU A 223 7.83 -19.56 -17.80
CA LEU A 223 6.97 -18.65 -17.06
C LEU A 223 5.48 -18.87 -17.41
N LYS A 224 5.14 -19.02 -18.70
CA LYS A 224 3.77 -19.33 -19.12
C LYS A 224 3.24 -20.68 -18.63
N ILE A 225 4.09 -21.68 -18.48
CA ILE A 225 3.69 -22.98 -17.95
C ILE A 225 3.40 -22.89 -16.45
N LYS A 226 4.18 -22.09 -15.70
CA LYS A 226 3.94 -21.85 -14.27
C LYS A 226 2.67 -21.06 -13.99
N ASP A 227 2.27 -20.18 -14.89
CA ASP A 227 1.00 -19.42 -14.79
C ASP A 227 -0.25 -20.25 -15.13
N LEU A 228 -0.07 -21.52 -15.57
CA LEU A 228 -1.15 -22.45 -15.95
C LEU A 228 -1.35 -23.60 -14.92
N GLU A 229 -0.51 -23.70 -13.91
CA GLU A 229 -0.65 -24.60 -12.76
C GLU A 229 -1.27 -23.89 -11.54
#